data_300149dbb0615a58927a40a3bd4b71b4
#
_entry.id   300149dbb0615a58927a40a3bd4b71b4
#
_cell.length_a   1.000
_cell.length_b   1.000
_cell.length_c   1.000
_cell.angle_alpha   90.00
_cell.angle_beta   90.00
_cell.angle_gamma   90.00
#
_symmetry.space_group_name_H-M   'P 1'
#
loop_
_entity.id
_entity.type
_entity.pdbx_description
1 polymer ?
#
loop_
_entity_poly.entity_id
_entity_poly.type
_entity_poly.pdbx_seq_one_letter_code
_entity_poly.pdbx_strand_id
1 'polypeptide(L)'
;KDIADIQWAVGSDIDYVALSFVRCATDIEEVRRLVQRASVSSGKRCVVKLIAKIESARGLANVDEIIREADGIMVARGDMGVEMPIETVPIAQKSIIRKGYLAAKPVITATQMLESMIENPLPTRAEASDVANACFDSTSAVMLSGETAMGKYPVQVVRTMRSIIDAVEKQFDYVDFHHDIPPEVKTGDIPAIMSYNAVSVAYLCNAKALIVLTETGHAARLLSRLRPRMPIYAFLSDERLFNQLALNWGVRPFLHSGTGTRLDVVVDEAIAICKRSKLLAEGDKVVIIAGLPLSQQGSTNMIRVETIQ
;
A
#
# COMPACT_ATOMS: atom_id res chain seq x y z
N LYS A 1 2.02 -7.88 -28.50
CA LYS A 1 3.04 -7.38 -27.56
C LYS A 1 2.59 -7.66 -26.13
N ASP A 2 1.49 -7.12 -25.64
CA ASP A 2 1.06 -7.16 -24.25
C ASP A 2 0.89 -8.60 -23.70
N ILE A 3 0.38 -9.52 -24.51
CA ILE A 3 0.28 -10.94 -24.13
C ILE A 3 1.67 -11.55 -23.85
N ALA A 4 2.66 -11.24 -24.71
CA ALA A 4 4.02 -11.72 -24.54
C ALA A 4 4.68 -11.10 -23.30
N ASP A 5 4.43 -9.80 -23.04
CA ASP A 5 4.92 -9.10 -21.86
C ASP A 5 4.32 -9.68 -20.57
N ILE A 6 3.03 -10.04 -20.56
CA ILE A 6 2.37 -10.70 -19.42
C ILE A 6 2.95 -12.10 -19.19
N GLN A 7 3.17 -12.88 -20.26
CA GLN A 7 3.78 -14.22 -20.14
C GLN A 7 5.19 -14.12 -19.57
N TRP A 8 5.98 -13.14 -20.01
CA TRP A 8 7.31 -12.88 -19.49
C TRP A 8 7.24 -12.46 -18.00
N ALA A 9 6.35 -11.54 -17.63
CA ALA A 9 6.17 -11.09 -16.26
C ALA A 9 5.84 -12.23 -15.30
N VAL A 10 4.96 -13.17 -15.71
CA VAL A 10 4.63 -14.37 -14.93
C VAL A 10 5.83 -15.28 -14.73
N GLY A 11 6.73 -15.34 -15.72
CA GLY A 11 7.97 -16.13 -15.66
C GLY A 11 9.10 -15.50 -14.83
N SER A 12 9.01 -14.19 -14.58
CA SER A 12 10.09 -13.35 -14.05
C SER A 12 9.67 -12.81 -12.69
N ASP A 13 9.79 -13.38 -11.61
CA ASP A 13 9.48 -12.98 -10.21
C ASP A 13 9.05 -11.50 -9.98
N ILE A 14 8.11 -11.00 -10.81
CA ILE A 14 7.54 -9.66 -10.75
C ILE A 14 6.36 -9.67 -9.78
N ASP A 15 6.30 -8.68 -8.90
CA ASP A 15 5.25 -8.55 -7.89
C ASP A 15 3.99 -7.90 -8.43
N TYR A 16 4.15 -6.88 -9.28
CA TYR A 16 3.05 -6.08 -9.84
C TYR A 16 3.23 -5.83 -11.34
N VAL A 17 2.13 -5.83 -12.07
CA VAL A 17 2.01 -5.33 -13.44
C VAL A 17 1.03 -4.17 -13.46
N ALA A 18 1.46 -3.02 -13.98
CA ALA A 18 0.61 -1.86 -14.15
C ALA A 18 0.03 -1.84 -15.58
N LEU A 19 -1.30 -1.74 -15.66
CA LEU A 19 -2.05 -1.76 -16.92
C LEU A 19 -2.38 -0.34 -17.34
N SER A 20 -1.89 0.08 -18.51
CA SER A 20 -2.19 1.39 -19.07
C SER A 20 -3.59 1.41 -19.70
N PHE A 21 -4.21 2.59 -19.70
CA PHE A 21 -5.49 2.88 -20.34
C PHE A 21 -6.63 1.93 -19.95
N VAL A 22 -6.71 1.56 -18.68
CA VAL A 22 -7.83 0.78 -18.14
C VAL A 22 -9.10 1.63 -18.20
N ARG A 23 -10.15 1.11 -18.83
CA ARG A 23 -11.42 1.82 -19.08
C ARG A 23 -12.60 1.20 -18.36
N CYS A 24 -12.53 -0.08 -18.00
CA CYS A 24 -13.59 -0.84 -17.34
C CYS A 24 -13.02 -2.07 -16.61
N ALA A 25 -13.84 -2.72 -15.79
CA ALA A 25 -13.48 -3.92 -15.04
C ALA A 25 -13.03 -5.08 -15.96
N THR A 26 -13.67 -5.22 -17.12
CA THR A 26 -13.35 -6.29 -18.07
C THR A 26 -11.92 -6.23 -18.60
N ASP A 27 -11.33 -5.04 -18.74
CA ASP A 27 -9.92 -4.90 -19.16
C ASP A 27 -8.98 -5.62 -18.14
N ILE A 28 -9.30 -5.52 -16.85
CA ILE A 28 -8.52 -6.17 -15.78
C ILE A 28 -8.78 -7.67 -15.71
N GLU A 29 -10.04 -8.08 -15.84
CA GLU A 29 -10.43 -9.49 -15.86
C GLU A 29 -9.74 -10.26 -17.00
N GLU A 30 -9.67 -9.66 -18.20
CA GLU A 30 -8.97 -10.26 -19.33
C GLU A 30 -7.49 -10.50 -19.04
N VAL A 31 -6.80 -9.50 -18.48
CA VAL A 31 -5.40 -9.64 -18.10
C VAL A 31 -5.24 -10.66 -16.97
N ARG A 32 -6.14 -10.68 -16.00
CA ARG A 32 -6.11 -11.65 -14.90
C ARG A 32 -6.25 -13.09 -15.42
N ARG A 33 -7.13 -13.32 -16.43
CA ARG A 33 -7.25 -14.63 -17.10
C ARG A 33 -5.96 -15.00 -17.86
N LEU A 34 -5.30 -14.03 -18.51
CA LEU A 34 -4.01 -14.25 -19.18
C LEU A 34 -2.92 -14.62 -18.17
N VAL A 35 -2.83 -13.91 -17.06
CA VAL A 35 -1.90 -14.20 -15.94
C VAL A 35 -2.13 -15.61 -15.40
N GLN A 36 -3.38 -16.01 -15.18
CA GLN A 36 -3.73 -17.35 -14.70
C GLN A 36 -3.32 -18.45 -15.71
N ARG A 37 -3.61 -18.25 -17.00
CA ARG A 37 -3.21 -19.20 -18.05
C ARG A 37 -1.68 -19.33 -18.15
N ALA A 38 -0.96 -18.21 -18.12
CA ALA A 38 0.50 -18.21 -18.15
C ALA A 38 1.08 -18.90 -16.92
N SER A 39 0.49 -18.74 -15.75
CA SER A 39 0.87 -19.42 -14.51
C SER A 39 0.74 -20.93 -14.64
N VAL A 40 -0.40 -21.42 -15.12
CA VAL A 40 -0.64 -22.86 -15.35
C VAL A 40 0.39 -23.41 -16.35
N SER A 41 0.64 -22.71 -17.45
CA SER A 41 1.57 -23.14 -18.50
C SER A 41 3.02 -23.18 -18.02
N SER A 42 3.42 -22.29 -17.09
CA SER A 42 4.78 -22.25 -16.53
C SER A 42 5.00 -23.19 -15.35
N GLY A 43 3.95 -23.83 -14.86
CA GLY A 43 4.00 -24.63 -13.63
C GLY A 43 4.32 -23.85 -12.35
N LYS A 44 4.35 -22.52 -12.44
CA LYS A 44 4.59 -21.62 -11.29
C LYS A 44 3.26 -21.14 -10.70
N ARG A 45 3.14 -21.14 -9.39
CA ARG A 45 2.03 -20.44 -8.72
C ARG A 45 2.20 -18.95 -8.95
N CYS A 46 1.40 -18.36 -9.85
CA CYS A 46 1.46 -16.94 -10.13
C CYS A 46 0.76 -16.14 -9.04
N VAL A 47 1.45 -15.10 -8.53
CA VAL A 47 0.94 -14.18 -7.52
C VAL A 47 1.10 -12.72 -7.99
N VAL A 48 1.31 -12.51 -9.31
CA VAL A 48 1.41 -11.16 -9.88
C VAL A 48 0.11 -10.41 -9.63
N LYS A 49 0.23 -9.23 -9.06
CA LYS A 49 -0.85 -8.31 -8.77
C LYS A 49 -1.02 -7.29 -9.89
N LEU A 50 -2.26 -6.84 -10.12
CA LEU A 50 -2.60 -5.92 -11.20
C LEU A 50 -2.90 -4.53 -10.65
N ILE A 51 -2.17 -3.52 -11.12
CA ILE A 51 -2.43 -2.12 -10.84
C ILE A 51 -3.12 -1.51 -12.06
N ALA A 52 -4.32 -0.98 -11.87
CA ALA A 52 -5.03 -0.27 -12.93
C ALA A 52 -4.58 1.19 -12.98
N LYS A 53 -4.08 1.64 -14.14
CA LYS A 53 -3.75 3.05 -14.39
C LYS A 53 -5.00 3.77 -14.88
N ILE A 54 -5.44 4.77 -14.13
CA ILE A 54 -6.56 5.64 -14.53
C ILE A 54 -5.97 6.83 -15.27
N GLU A 55 -6.24 6.88 -16.58
CA GLU A 55 -5.61 7.78 -17.55
C GLU A 55 -6.61 8.54 -18.41
N SER A 56 -7.92 8.19 -18.33
CA SER A 56 -8.94 8.73 -19.21
C SER A 56 -10.24 9.06 -18.49
N ALA A 57 -11.08 9.90 -19.11
CA ALA A 57 -12.41 10.23 -18.61
C ALA A 57 -13.29 8.98 -18.46
N ARG A 58 -13.17 8.00 -19.38
CA ARG A 58 -13.92 6.74 -19.32
C ARG A 58 -13.45 5.87 -18.14
N GLY A 59 -12.14 5.77 -17.90
CA GLY A 59 -11.60 5.05 -16.75
C GLY A 59 -12.05 5.69 -15.43
N LEU A 60 -12.09 7.04 -15.38
CA LEU A 60 -12.58 7.77 -14.22
C LEU A 60 -14.09 7.53 -13.97
N ALA A 61 -14.91 7.52 -15.02
CA ALA A 61 -16.34 7.24 -14.90
C ALA A 61 -16.61 5.83 -14.34
N ASN A 62 -15.77 4.86 -14.68
CA ASN A 62 -15.90 3.45 -14.27
C ASN A 62 -15.00 3.09 -13.09
N VAL A 63 -14.44 4.07 -12.39
CA VAL A 63 -13.39 3.84 -11.38
C VAL A 63 -13.82 2.90 -10.24
N ASP A 64 -15.09 2.88 -9.87
CA ASP A 64 -15.58 2.02 -8.79
C ASP A 64 -15.54 0.53 -9.15
N GLU A 65 -15.92 0.17 -10.36
CA GLU A 65 -15.81 -1.21 -10.84
C GLU A 65 -14.34 -1.61 -11.09
N ILE A 66 -13.51 -0.69 -11.60
CA ILE A 66 -12.08 -0.90 -11.78
C ILE A 66 -11.39 -1.16 -10.43
N ILE A 67 -11.71 -0.36 -9.41
CA ILE A 67 -11.15 -0.54 -8.05
C ILE A 67 -11.54 -1.91 -7.49
N ARG A 68 -12.73 -2.40 -7.71
CA ARG A 68 -13.17 -3.72 -7.23
C ARG A 68 -12.29 -4.83 -7.79
N GLU A 69 -11.99 -4.79 -9.08
CA GLU A 69 -11.25 -5.84 -9.78
C GLU A 69 -9.72 -5.71 -9.67
N ALA A 70 -9.17 -4.50 -9.61
CA ALA A 70 -7.73 -4.28 -9.51
C ALA A 70 -7.19 -4.62 -8.10
N ASP A 71 -5.90 -4.94 -8.02
CA ASP A 71 -5.18 -5.12 -6.74
C ASP A 71 -4.60 -3.79 -6.20
N GLY A 72 -4.46 -2.80 -7.05
CA GLY A 72 -4.05 -1.42 -6.74
C GLY A 72 -4.41 -0.48 -7.87
N ILE A 73 -4.33 0.82 -7.61
CA ILE A 73 -4.68 1.88 -8.56
C ILE A 73 -3.49 2.81 -8.74
N MET A 74 -3.32 3.33 -9.96
CA MET A 74 -2.37 4.41 -10.23
C MET A 74 -3.11 5.59 -10.84
N VAL A 75 -2.95 6.76 -10.25
CA VAL A 75 -3.41 8.03 -10.79
C VAL A 75 -2.31 8.55 -11.72
N ALA A 76 -2.46 8.34 -13.02
CA ALA A 76 -1.48 8.72 -14.03
C ALA A 76 -1.81 10.12 -14.60
N ARG A 77 -1.41 11.15 -13.86
CA ARG A 77 -1.85 12.54 -14.08
C ARG A 77 -1.42 13.12 -15.42
N GLY A 78 -0.26 12.72 -15.94
CA GLY A 78 0.24 13.18 -17.25
C GLY A 78 -0.73 12.84 -18.38
N ASP A 79 -1.12 11.56 -18.48
CA ASP A 79 -2.06 11.10 -19.52
C ASP A 79 -3.48 11.63 -19.26
N MET A 80 -3.91 11.70 -17.99
CA MET A 80 -5.19 12.31 -17.63
C MET A 80 -5.29 13.76 -18.10
N GLY A 81 -4.22 14.56 -17.97
CA GLY A 81 -4.21 15.97 -18.39
C GLY A 81 -4.27 16.16 -19.89
N VAL A 82 -4.01 15.11 -20.69
CA VAL A 82 -4.20 15.12 -22.15
C VAL A 82 -5.64 14.71 -22.52
N GLU A 83 -6.21 13.77 -21.76
CA GLU A 83 -7.53 13.16 -22.06
C GLU A 83 -8.71 13.95 -21.50
N MET A 84 -8.48 14.88 -20.55
CA MET A 84 -9.53 15.63 -19.87
C MET A 84 -9.06 17.04 -19.46
N PRO A 85 -9.99 17.98 -19.19
CA PRO A 85 -9.64 19.34 -18.77
C PRO A 85 -8.69 19.34 -17.56
N ILE A 86 -7.58 20.05 -17.67
CA ILE A 86 -6.50 20.04 -16.68
C ILE A 86 -6.97 20.42 -15.27
N GLU A 87 -7.92 21.32 -15.15
CA GLU A 87 -8.51 21.77 -13.89
C GLU A 87 -9.30 20.67 -13.17
N THR A 88 -9.70 19.59 -13.88
CA THR A 88 -10.42 18.45 -13.30
C THR A 88 -9.50 17.39 -12.73
N VAL A 89 -8.24 17.36 -13.14
CA VAL A 89 -7.26 16.34 -12.72
C VAL A 89 -7.04 16.32 -11.20
N PRO A 90 -6.86 17.44 -10.49
CA PRO A 90 -6.71 17.44 -9.02
C PRO A 90 -7.95 16.87 -8.31
N ILE A 91 -9.15 17.15 -8.83
CA ILE A 91 -10.41 16.66 -8.27
C ILE A 91 -10.51 15.14 -8.46
N ALA A 92 -10.19 14.67 -9.67
CA ALA A 92 -10.15 13.25 -10.00
C ALA A 92 -9.13 12.50 -9.11
N GLN A 93 -7.92 13.05 -8.92
CA GLN A 93 -6.91 12.49 -8.03
C GLN A 93 -7.47 12.27 -6.62
N LYS A 94 -8.02 13.29 -6.00
CA LYS A 94 -8.60 13.20 -4.64
C LYS A 94 -9.72 12.15 -4.57
N SER A 95 -10.58 12.11 -5.58
CA SER A 95 -11.66 11.12 -5.66
C SER A 95 -11.13 9.69 -5.76
N ILE A 96 -10.15 9.44 -6.63
CA ILE A 96 -9.54 8.11 -6.82
C ILE A 96 -8.82 7.67 -5.55
N ILE A 97 -8.03 8.55 -4.93
CA ILE A 97 -7.32 8.25 -3.67
C ILE A 97 -8.32 7.86 -2.59
N ARG A 98 -9.38 8.65 -2.40
CA ARG A 98 -10.43 8.35 -1.41
C ARG A 98 -11.12 7.00 -1.67
N LYS A 99 -11.47 6.70 -2.92
CA LYS A 99 -12.12 5.44 -3.29
C LYS A 99 -11.21 4.23 -3.08
N GLY A 100 -9.92 4.34 -3.45
CA GLY A 100 -8.93 3.30 -3.20
C GLY A 100 -8.71 3.07 -1.71
N TYR A 101 -8.62 4.14 -0.93
CA TYR A 101 -8.57 4.12 0.53
C TYR A 101 -9.76 3.35 1.13
N LEU A 102 -11.00 3.67 0.73
CA LEU A 102 -12.20 2.98 1.21
C LEU A 102 -12.18 1.48 0.86
N ALA A 103 -11.65 1.13 -0.30
CA ALA A 103 -11.52 -0.26 -0.75
C ALA A 103 -10.30 -1.01 -0.15
N ALA A 104 -9.52 -0.40 0.72
CA ALA A 104 -8.27 -0.94 1.28
C ALA A 104 -7.26 -1.38 0.19
N LYS A 105 -7.23 -0.68 -0.94
CA LYS A 105 -6.30 -0.93 -2.05
C LYS A 105 -5.25 0.17 -2.12
N PRO A 106 -3.97 -0.15 -2.40
CA PRO A 106 -2.94 0.86 -2.54
C PRO A 106 -3.23 1.75 -3.74
N VAL A 107 -3.02 3.05 -3.56
CA VAL A 107 -3.09 4.06 -4.62
C VAL A 107 -1.73 4.69 -4.79
N ILE A 108 -1.26 4.76 -6.02
CA ILE A 108 -0.01 5.40 -6.41
C ILE A 108 -0.34 6.70 -7.13
N THR A 109 0.13 7.84 -6.62
CA THR A 109 0.09 9.10 -7.36
C THR A 109 1.34 9.22 -8.21
N ALA A 110 1.17 9.31 -9.53
CA ALA A 110 2.23 9.17 -10.51
C ALA A 110 2.31 10.37 -11.46
N THR A 111 3.49 10.54 -12.05
CA THR A 111 3.87 11.52 -13.06
C THR A 111 3.84 12.98 -12.60
N GLN A 112 4.77 13.77 -13.12
CA GLN A 112 4.87 15.21 -12.87
C GLN A 112 4.95 15.58 -11.39
N MET A 113 5.65 14.76 -10.58
CA MET A 113 5.79 15.01 -9.14
C MET A 113 6.90 16.03 -8.86
N LEU A 114 8.10 15.78 -9.36
CA LEU A 114 9.28 16.65 -9.24
C LEU A 114 9.96 16.80 -10.61
N GLU A 115 9.17 16.99 -11.66
CA GLU A 115 9.60 16.90 -13.06
C GLU A 115 10.73 17.89 -13.40
N SER A 116 10.72 19.09 -12.81
CA SER A 116 11.80 20.07 -13.00
C SER A 116 13.16 19.54 -12.54
N MET A 117 13.18 18.56 -11.63
CA MET A 117 14.41 17.91 -11.17
C MET A 117 15.03 16.94 -12.18
N ILE A 118 14.42 16.71 -13.33
CA ILE A 118 15.10 16.07 -14.48
C ILE A 118 16.35 16.89 -14.82
N GLU A 119 16.23 18.20 -14.87
CA GLU A 119 17.29 19.13 -15.26
C GLU A 119 17.89 19.96 -14.12
N ASN A 120 17.13 20.19 -13.03
CA ASN A 120 17.50 21.07 -11.94
C ASN A 120 17.77 20.29 -10.63
N PRO A 121 18.70 20.76 -9.78
CA PRO A 121 19.02 20.09 -8.51
C PRO A 121 17.95 20.27 -7.43
N LEU A 122 17.02 21.21 -7.60
CA LEU A 122 15.94 21.52 -6.66
C LEU A 122 14.60 21.60 -7.39
N PRO A 123 13.51 21.19 -6.74
CA PRO A 123 12.16 21.31 -7.30
C PRO A 123 11.65 22.74 -7.24
N THR A 124 10.60 23.01 -7.98
CA THR A 124 9.80 24.22 -7.79
C THR A 124 8.97 24.13 -6.50
N ARG A 125 8.48 25.28 -5.99
CA ARG A 125 7.56 25.32 -4.85
C ARG A 125 6.23 24.60 -5.15
N ALA A 126 5.76 24.71 -6.40
CA ALA A 126 4.52 24.06 -6.83
C ALA A 126 4.65 22.54 -6.77
N GLU A 127 5.75 21.97 -7.24
CA GLU A 127 6.02 20.54 -7.17
C GLU A 127 6.15 20.05 -5.73
N ALA A 128 6.87 20.76 -4.87
CA ALA A 128 6.95 20.42 -3.46
C ALA A 128 5.57 20.43 -2.78
N SER A 129 4.71 21.42 -3.13
CA SER A 129 3.33 21.47 -2.64
C SER A 129 2.48 20.34 -3.21
N ASP A 130 2.70 19.93 -4.44
CA ASP A 130 1.96 18.84 -5.08
C ASP A 130 2.25 17.49 -4.41
N VAL A 131 3.53 17.18 -4.17
CA VAL A 131 3.93 15.99 -3.38
C VAL A 131 3.28 16.02 -1.99
N ALA A 132 3.34 17.16 -1.31
CA ALA A 132 2.75 17.32 0.02
C ALA A 132 1.24 17.10 -0.01
N ASN A 133 0.52 17.65 -0.99
CA ASN A 133 -0.92 17.46 -1.15
C ASN A 133 -1.28 16.00 -1.41
N ALA A 134 -0.54 15.28 -2.26
CA ALA A 134 -0.77 13.85 -2.48
C ALA A 134 -0.65 13.04 -1.17
N CYS A 135 0.30 13.40 -0.30
CA CYS A 135 0.45 12.78 1.03
C CYS A 135 -0.74 13.13 1.96
N PHE A 136 -1.15 14.39 2.03
CA PHE A 136 -2.32 14.81 2.82
C PHE A 136 -3.62 14.18 2.31
N ASP A 137 -3.74 13.93 1.01
CA ASP A 137 -4.85 13.19 0.41
C ASP A 137 -4.82 11.70 0.77
N SER A 138 -3.79 11.22 1.48
CA SER A 138 -3.61 9.83 1.92
C SER A 138 -3.31 8.84 0.78
N THR A 139 -2.58 9.27 -0.27
CA THR A 139 -2.03 8.33 -1.26
C THR A 139 -1.15 7.28 -0.57
N SER A 140 -1.10 6.06 -1.09
CA SER A 140 -0.28 4.99 -0.49
C SER A 140 1.19 5.11 -0.86
N ALA A 141 1.46 5.60 -2.06
CA ALA A 141 2.80 5.84 -2.58
C ALA A 141 2.79 6.97 -3.60
N VAL A 142 3.93 7.59 -3.80
CA VAL A 142 4.21 8.54 -4.89
C VAL A 142 5.28 7.96 -5.81
N MET A 143 5.23 8.27 -7.09
CA MET A 143 6.12 7.70 -8.10
C MET A 143 6.94 8.79 -8.79
N LEU A 144 8.23 8.55 -8.93
CA LEU A 144 9.14 9.27 -9.82
C LEU A 144 9.31 8.47 -11.11
N SER A 145 9.35 9.14 -12.25
CA SER A 145 9.49 8.56 -13.60
C SER A 145 10.76 9.06 -14.28
N GLY A 146 10.64 10.05 -15.14
CA GLY A 146 11.74 10.67 -15.86
C GLY A 146 12.81 11.24 -14.94
N GLU A 147 12.41 11.73 -13.77
CA GLU A 147 13.27 12.31 -12.74
C GLU A 147 14.38 11.34 -12.28
N THR A 148 14.09 10.04 -12.25
CA THR A 148 15.04 8.99 -11.88
C THR A 148 15.58 8.21 -13.08
N ALA A 149 14.79 8.07 -14.16
CA ALA A 149 15.16 7.26 -15.32
C ALA A 149 16.12 7.99 -16.29
N MET A 150 15.95 9.31 -16.45
CA MET A 150 16.70 10.14 -17.41
C MET A 150 17.28 11.40 -16.76
N GLY A 151 16.86 11.73 -15.54
CA GLY A 151 17.24 12.96 -14.85
C GLY A 151 18.72 13.02 -14.49
N LYS A 152 19.24 14.23 -14.38
CA LYS A 152 20.63 14.49 -13.99
C LYS A 152 20.90 14.22 -12.50
N TYR A 153 19.86 14.19 -11.67
CA TYR A 153 19.96 14.13 -10.21
C TYR A 153 19.17 12.98 -9.58
N PRO A 154 19.26 11.72 -10.04
CA PRO A 154 18.37 10.64 -9.64
C PRO A 154 18.38 10.33 -8.13
N VAL A 155 19.54 10.37 -7.50
CA VAL A 155 19.65 10.15 -6.04
C VAL A 155 19.09 11.32 -5.25
N GLN A 156 19.33 12.55 -5.73
CA GLN A 156 18.88 13.74 -5.03
C GLN A 156 17.36 13.89 -5.10
N VAL A 157 16.73 13.60 -6.24
CA VAL A 157 15.28 13.69 -6.37
C VAL A 157 14.57 12.71 -5.43
N VAL A 158 15.08 11.50 -5.26
CA VAL A 158 14.55 10.54 -4.26
C VAL A 158 14.70 11.08 -2.83
N ARG A 159 15.86 11.68 -2.50
CA ARG A 159 16.06 12.30 -1.19
C ARG A 159 15.13 13.49 -0.96
N THR A 160 14.94 14.32 -1.98
CA THR A 160 14.03 15.47 -1.91
C THR A 160 12.59 15.00 -1.72
N MET A 161 12.12 14.03 -2.50
CA MET A 161 10.81 13.39 -2.33
C MET A 161 10.63 12.90 -0.89
N ARG A 162 11.60 12.14 -0.39
CA ARG A 162 11.61 11.64 0.97
C ARG A 162 11.51 12.76 2.02
N SER A 163 12.29 13.82 1.84
CA SER A 163 12.29 14.96 2.78
C SER A 163 10.94 15.67 2.85
N ILE A 164 10.26 15.80 1.70
CA ILE A 164 8.90 16.40 1.64
C ILE A 164 7.92 15.49 2.39
N ILE A 165 7.93 14.18 2.12
CA ILE A 165 7.06 13.21 2.78
C ILE A 165 7.30 13.21 4.29
N ASP A 166 8.56 13.13 4.74
CA ASP A 166 8.92 13.13 6.15
C ASP A 166 8.45 14.43 6.87
N ALA A 167 8.45 15.57 6.15
CA ALA A 167 7.95 16.83 6.68
C ALA A 167 6.42 16.82 6.83
N VAL A 168 5.70 16.31 5.84
CA VAL A 168 4.24 16.18 5.87
C VAL A 168 3.80 15.23 6.96
N GLU A 169 4.43 14.04 7.06
CA GLU A 169 4.08 13.02 8.06
C GLU A 169 4.23 13.52 9.49
N LYS A 170 5.16 14.44 9.75
CA LYS A 170 5.30 15.09 11.08
C LYS A 170 4.14 16.02 11.44
N GLN A 171 3.47 16.57 10.44
CA GLN A 171 2.36 17.52 10.59
C GLN A 171 0.99 16.87 10.37
N PHE A 172 0.96 15.61 9.91
CA PHE A 172 -0.27 14.89 9.65
C PHE A 172 -0.99 14.59 10.98
N ASP A 173 -2.24 15.03 11.09
CA ASP A 173 -3.04 14.74 12.27
C ASP A 173 -3.62 13.32 12.20
N TYR A 174 -2.83 12.37 12.65
CA TYR A 174 -3.19 10.95 12.64
C TYR A 174 -4.36 10.61 13.57
N VAL A 175 -4.53 11.37 14.65
CA VAL A 175 -5.58 11.11 15.63
C VAL A 175 -6.92 11.59 15.07
N ASP A 176 -6.97 12.81 14.56
CA ASP A 176 -8.17 13.34 13.93
C ASP A 176 -8.53 12.53 12.69
N PHE A 177 -7.55 12.16 11.86
CA PHE A 177 -7.79 11.26 10.72
C PHE A 177 -8.45 9.94 11.16
N HIS A 178 -7.97 9.33 12.27
CA HIS A 178 -8.56 8.10 12.80
C HIS A 178 -9.98 8.31 13.33
N HIS A 179 -10.27 9.45 13.95
CA HIS A 179 -11.62 9.79 14.41
C HIS A 179 -12.59 10.02 13.25
N ASP A 180 -12.13 10.64 12.18
CA ASP A 180 -12.91 10.99 10.98
C ASP A 180 -13.08 9.83 9.99
N ILE A 181 -12.55 8.63 10.29
CA ILE A 181 -12.73 7.45 9.46
C ILE A 181 -14.22 7.19 9.23
N PRO A 182 -14.66 7.01 7.97
CA PRO A 182 -16.05 6.78 7.64
C PRO A 182 -16.65 5.54 8.32
N PRO A 183 -17.94 5.56 8.68
CA PRO A 183 -18.61 4.41 9.33
C PRO A 183 -18.45 3.10 8.56
N GLU A 184 -18.46 3.14 7.23
CA GLU A 184 -18.32 1.97 6.37
C GLU A 184 -16.96 1.26 6.56
N VAL A 185 -15.95 1.98 6.97
CA VAL A 185 -14.63 1.44 7.30
C VAL A 185 -14.58 0.87 8.70
N LYS A 186 -15.33 1.50 9.64
CA LYS A 186 -15.39 1.09 11.05
C LYS A 186 -16.26 -0.15 11.28
N THR A 187 -17.30 -0.34 10.46
CA THR A 187 -18.37 -1.33 10.67
C THR A 187 -18.40 -2.42 9.59
N GLY A 188 -17.29 -2.67 8.93
CA GLY A 188 -17.18 -3.73 7.92
C GLY A 188 -17.27 -5.14 8.50
N ASP A 189 -16.62 -6.09 7.87
CA ASP A 189 -16.45 -7.45 8.39
C ASP A 189 -15.60 -7.51 9.67
N ILE A 190 -15.55 -8.67 10.30
CA ILE A 190 -14.80 -8.85 11.55
C ILE A 190 -13.34 -8.40 11.42
N PRO A 191 -12.56 -8.74 10.36
CA PRO A 191 -11.22 -8.23 10.17
C PRO A 191 -11.12 -6.70 10.13
N ALA A 192 -12.06 -6.01 9.49
CA ALA A 192 -12.08 -4.55 9.45
C ALA A 192 -12.34 -3.93 10.83
N ILE A 193 -13.34 -4.46 11.55
CA ILE A 193 -13.68 -4.06 12.93
C ILE A 193 -12.47 -4.27 13.86
N MET A 194 -11.83 -5.44 13.79
CA MET A 194 -10.67 -5.75 14.62
C MET A 194 -9.49 -4.83 14.29
N SER A 195 -9.23 -4.56 13.01
CA SER A 195 -8.17 -3.64 12.60
C SER A 195 -8.40 -2.22 13.10
N TYR A 196 -9.63 -1.70 13.01
CA TYR A 196 -10.00 -0.38 13.55
C TYR A 196 -9.77 -0.29 15.05
N ASN A 197 -10.28 -1.29 15.80
CA ASN A 197 -10.13 -1.31 17.25
C ASN A 197 -8.65 -1.49 17.67
N ALA A 198 -7.86 -2.24 16.92
CA ALA A 198 -6.44 -2.40 17.21
C ALA A 198 -5.67 -1.07 17.09
N VAL A 199 -5.98 -0.24 16.09
CA VAL A 199 -5.39 1.10 15.97
C VAL A 199 -5.87 2.00 17.11
N SER A 200 -7.16 1.94 17.49
CA SER A 200 -7.68 2.67 18.65
C SER A 200 -6.97 2.27 19.94
N VAL A 201 -6.81 0.96 20.20
CA VAL A 201 -6.05 0.44 21.35
C VAL A 201 -4.60 0.93 21.30
N ALA A 202 -3.96 0.93 20.14
CA ALA A 202 -2.58 1.37 19.98
C ALA A 202 -2.40 2.85 20.35
N TYR A 203 -3.35 3.72 20.00
CA TYR A 203 -3.34 5.12 20.44
C TYR A 203 -3.53 5.23 21.95
N LEU A 204 -4.53 4.53 22.52
CA LEU A 204 -4.86 4.60 23.95
C LEU A 204 -3.72 4.10 24.85
N CYS A 205 -2.99 3.06 24.44
CA CYS A 205 -1.88 2.53 25.24
C CYS A 205 -0.51 3.12 24.85
N ASN A 206 -0.45 4.11 23.91
CA ASN A 206 0.78 4.67 23.36
C ASN A 206 1.73 3.60 22.80
N ALA A 207 1.20 2.68 22.00
CA ALA A 207 1.98 1.62 21.40
C ALA A 207 3.05 2.17 20.44
N LYS A 208 4.22 1.55 20.46
CA LYS A 208 5.36 1.87 19.58
C LYS A 208 5.14 1.37 18.16
N ALA A 209 4.44 0.24 18.03
CA ALA A 209 4.15 -0.40 16.74
C ALA A 209 2.90 -1.27 16.81
N LEU A 210 2.35 -1.54 15.63
CA LEU A 210 1.37 -2.61 15.39
C LEU A 210 2.13 -3.81 14.82
N ILE A 211 1.94 -5.00 15.37
CA ILE A 211 2.46 -6.26 14.83
C ILE A 211 1.28 -7.04 14.26
N VAL A 212 1.33 -7.41 13.00
CA VAL A 212 0.28 -8.19 12.36
C VAL A 212 0.84 -9.51 11.82
N LEU A 213 0.25 -10.62 12.27
CA LEU A 213 0.53 -11.94 11.72
C LEU A 213 -0.48 -12.22 10.60
N THR A 214 -0.01 -12.41 9.37
CA THR A 214 -0.87 -12.48 8.20
C THR A 214 -0.34 -13.42 7.11
N GLU A 215 -1.19 -14.31 6.61
CA GLU A 215 -0.87 -15.24 5.52
C GLU A 215 -1.20 -14.69 4.12
N THR A 216 -2.11 -13.71 4.03
CA THR A 216 -2.58 -13.14 2.76
C THR A 216 -2.29 -11.65 2.61
N GLY A 217 -1.75 -11.01 3.65
CA GLY A 217 -1.57 -9.57 3.72
C GLY A 217 -2.86 -8.77 3.92
N HIS A 218 -4.02 -9.43 4.03
CA HIS A 218 -5.31 -8.72 4.13
C HIS A 218 -5.38 -7.84 5.38
N ALA A 219 -5.05 -8.37 6.55
CA ALA A 219 -5.06 -7.61 7.80
C ALA A 219 -4.04 -6.43 7.76
N ALA A 220 -2.87 -6.63 7.14
CA ALA A 220 -1.89 -5.57 6.97
C ALA A 220 -2.43 -4.42 6.09
N ARG A 221 -3.16 -4.75 5.01
CA ARG A 221 -3.83 -3.74 4.16
C ARG A 221 -4.95 -3.02 4.90
N LEU A 222 -5.73 -3.72 5.70
CA LEU A 222 -6.78 -3.11 6.53
C LEU A 222 -6.19 -2.13 7.55
N LEU A 223 -5.09 -2.49 8.21
CA LEU A 223 -4.38 -1.59 9.11
C LEU A 223 -3.77 -0.40 8.37
N SER A 224 -3.11 -0.64 7.23
CA SER A 224 -2.54 0.40 6.38
C SER A 224 -3.58 1.42 5.94
N ARG A 225 -4.81 0.98 5.61
CA ARG A 225 -5.95 1.85 5.29
C ARG A 225 -6.24 2.87 6.40
N LEU A 226 -6.05 2.50 7.65
CA LEU A 226 -6.34 3.35 8.80
C LEU A 226 -5.25 4.42 9.06
N ARG A 227 -4.18 4.44 8.29
CA ARG A 227 -3.08 5.42 8.38
C ARG A 227 -2.60 5.64 9.82
N PRO A 228 -2.28 4.60 10.59
CA PRO A 228 -1.80 4.80 11.95
C PRO A 228 -0.44 5.52 11.96
N ARG A 229 -0.20 6.35 13.01
CA ARG A 229 1.09 7.02 13.18
C ARG A 229 2.24 6.04 13.45
N MET A 230 1.94 4.96 14.18
CA MET A 230 2.93 3.93 14.48
C MET A 230 3.12 2.99 13.27
N PRO A 231 4.33 2.45 13.06
CA PRO A 231 4.59 1.51 11.98
C PRO A 231 3.80 0.20 12.16
N ILE A 232 3.48 -0.43 11.04
CA ILE A 232 2.84 -1.74 10.96
C ILE A 232 3.91 -2.76 10.58
N TYR A 233 4.31 -3.62 11.49
CA TYR A 233 5.23 -4.72 11.23
C TYR A 233 4.43 -5.96 10.85
N ALA A 234 4.43 -6.30 9.55
CA ALA A 234 3.68 -7.41 9.00
C ALA A 234 4.56 -8.66 8.91
N PHE A 235 4.22 -9.67 9.68
CA PHE A 235 4.93 -10.96 9.70
C PHE A 235 4.19 -11.98 8.85
N LEU A 236 4.92 -12.62 7.94
CA LEU A 236 4.38 -13.53 6.92
C LEU A 236 5.44 -14.58 6.52
N SER A 237 4.97 -15.67 5.91
CA SER A 237 5.83 -16.78 5.48
C SER A 237 6.15 -16.78 3.98
N ASP A 238 5.45 -15.96 3.17
CA ASP A 238 5.59 -15.92 1.71
C ASP A 238 6.43 -14.70 1.26
N GLU A 239 7.60 -14.96 0.66
CA GLU A 239 8.51 -13.91 0.16
C GLU A 239 7.88 -12.98 -0.89
N ARG A 240 6.95 -13.48 -1.70
CA ARG A 240 6.28 -12.66 -2.73
C ARG A 240 5.32 -11.67 -2.08
N LEU A 241 4.59 -12.13 -1.09
CA LEU A 241 3.72 -11.24 -0.33
C LEU A 241 4.52 -10.18 0.43
N PHE A 242 5.73 -10.53 0.88
CA PHE A 242 6.67 -9.58 1.49
C PHE A 242 6.91 -8.38 0.58
N ASN A 243 7.29 -8.60 -0.69
CA ASN A 243 7.52 -7.53 -1.64
C ASN A 243 6.25 -6.73 -1.94
N GLN A 244 5.11 -7.42 -2.12
CA GLN A 244 3.83 -6.80 -2.43
C GLN A 244 3.34 -5.86 -1.31
N LEU A 245 3.58 -6.20 -0.06
CA LEU A 245 3.16 -5.37 1.07
C LEU A 245 3.95 -4.07 1.21
N ALA A 246 5.14 -3.97 0.62
CA ALA A 246 5.94 -2.76 0.64
C ALA A 246 5.27 -1.53 -0.02
N LEU A 247 4.27 -1.74 -0.89
CA LEU A 247 3.46 -0.66 -1.49
C LEU A 247 2.39 -0.08 -0.55
N ASN A 248 2.20 -0.66 0.63
CA ASN A 248 1.16 -0.22 1.55
C ASN A 248 1.72 0.79 2.57
N TRP A 249 0.99 1.86 2.81
CA TRP A 249 1.35 2.91 3.78
C TRP A 249 1.72 2.31 5.14
N GLY A 250 2.88 2.71 5.66
CA GLY A 250 3.33 2.38 7.01
C GLY A 250 3.66 0.90 7.25
N VAL A 251 3.49 0.02 6.25
CA VAL A 251 3.77 -1.42 6.37
C VAL A 251 5.25 -1.68 6.16
N ARG A 252 5.85 -2.39 7.12
CA ARG A 252 7.18 -3.00 7.01
C ARG A 252 7.02 -4.50 7.12
N PRO A 253 7.17 -5.23 6.00
CA PRO A 253 7.05 -6.68 6.00
C PRO A 253 8.29 -7.34 6.60
N PHE A 254 8.09 -8.48 7.26
CA PHE A 254 9.11 -9.36 7.80
C PHE A 254 8.76 -10.80 7.50
N LEU A 255 9.79 -11.59 7.17
CA LEU A 255 9.62 -13.04 7.05
C LEU A 255 9.81 -13.68 8.42
N HIS A 256 8.97 -14.65 8.72
CA HIS A 256 9.12 -15.53 9.86
C HIS A 256 9.23 -16.99 9.39
N SER A 257 9.73 -17.87 10.24
CA SER A 257 10.03 -19.26 9.86
C SER A 257 8.80 -20.10 9.48
N GLY A 258 7.58 -19.63 9.78
CA GLY A 258 6.33 -20.33 9.48
C GLY A 258 6.11 -21.63 10.25
N THR A 259 7.03 -22.02 11.13
CA THR A 259 7.03 -23.33 11.80
C THR A 259 6.16 -23.39 13.06
N GLY A 260 5.58 -22.25 13.48
CA GLY A 260 4.80 -22.19 14.72
C GLY A 260 3.31 -22.45 14.47
N THR A 261 2.78 -23.52 15.05
CA THR A 261 1.32 -23.72 15.18
C THR A 261 0.74 -22.99 16.40
N ARG A 262 1.60 -22.54 17.33
CA ARG A 262 1.21 -21.86 18.57
C ARG A 262 1.48 -20.36 18.42
N LEU A 263 0.46 -19.57 18.74
CA LEU A 263 0.52 -18.10 18.67
C LEU A 263 1.70 -17.52 19.45
N ASP A 264 1.93 -18.00 20.69
CA ASP A 264 2.99 -17.46 21.54
C ASP A 264 4.37 -17.58 20.89
N VAL A 265 4.66 -18.73 20.25
CA VAL A 265 5.94 -18.95 19.57
C VAL A 265 6.15 -17.96 18.42
N VAL A 266 5.11 -17.73 17.61
CA VAL A 266 5.20 -16.79 16.47
C VAL A 266 5.30 -15.36 16.96
N VAL A 267 4.61 -14.99 18.03
CA VAL A 267 4.70 -13.68 18.66
C VAL A 267 6.11 -13.44 19.23
N ASP A 268 6.66 -14.40 19.97
CA ASP A 268 8.02 -14.30 20.53
C ASP A 268 9.07 -14.15 19.43
N GLU A 269 8.95 -14.91 18.32
CA GLU A 269 9.82 -14.77 17.14
C GLU A 269 9.71 -13.37 16.53
N ALA A 270 8.49 -12.85 16.35
CA ALA A 270 8.25 -11.52 15.80
C ALA A 270 8.87 -10.41 16.67
N ILE A 271 8.67 -10.49 17.99
CA ILE A 271 9.28 -9.56 18.95
C ILE A 271 10.81 -9.66 18.89
N ALA A 272 11.37 -10.87 18.88
CA ALA A 272 12.81 -11.08 18.80
C ALA A 272 13.41 -10.50 17.50
N ILE A 273 12.74 -10.63 16.36
CA ILE A 273 13.15 -9.99 15.09
C ILE A 273 13.14 -8.48 15.24
N CYS A 274 12.10 -7.88 15.80
CA CYS A 274 12.00 -6.44 15.99
C CYS A 274 13.10 -5.92 16.95
N LYS A 275 13.40 -6.64 18.03
CA LYS A 275 14.48 -6.27 18.96
C LYS A 275 15.85 -6.35 18.28
N ARG A 276 16.17 -7.43 17.57
CA ARG A 276 17.43 -7.56 16.81
C ARG A 276 17.60 -6.46 15.77
N SER A 277 16.50 -6.05 15.13
CA SER A 277 16.48 -4.96 14.14
C SER A 277 16.46 -3.57 14.76
N LYS A 278 16.55 -3.44 16.10
CA LYS A 278 16.50 -2.18 16.86
C LYS A 278 15.22 -1.35 16.60
N LEU A 279 14.13 -1.99 16.31
CA LEU A 279 12.82 -1.37 16.06
C LEU A 279 12.01 -1.26 17.35
N LEU A 280 12.24 -2.15 18.30
CA LEU A 280 11.61 -2.19 19.62
C LEU A 280 12.69 -2.32 20.70
N ALA A 281 12.43 -1.68 21.83
CA ALA A 281 13.26 -1.73 23.03
C ALA A 281 12.44 -2.23 24.23
N GLU A 282 13.12 -2.59 25.31
CA GLU A 282 12.51 -2.92 26.59
C GLU A 282 11.63 -1.77 27.10
N GLY A 283 10.44 -2.08 27.60
CA GLY A 283 9.43 -1.12 28.00
C GLY A 283 8.52 -0.61 26.91
N ASP A 284 8.86 -0.80 25.62
CA ASP A 284 7.95 -0.45 24.51
C ASP A 284 6.68 -1.30 24.57
N LYS A 285 5.53 -0.69 24.25
CA LYS A 285 4.26 -1.40 24.08
C LYS A 285 3.99 -1.64 22.60
N VAL A 286 3.43 -2.82 22.30
CA VAL A 286 2.99 -3.17 20.96
C VAL A 286 1.57 -3.73 20.99
N VAL A 287 0.82 -3.51 19.92
CA VAL A 287 -0.47 -4.15 19.72
C VAL A 287 -0.31 -5.21 18.63
N ILE A 288 -0.65 -6.45 18.97
CA ILE A 288 -0.52 -7.62 18.10
C ILE A 288 -1.90 -8.00 17.58
N ILE A 289 -1.98 -8.27 16.28
CA ILE A 289 -3.21 -8.63 15.59
C ILE A 289 -2.97 -9.93 14.84
N ALA A 290 -3.88 -10.88 15.02
CA ALA A 290 -3.80 -12.18 14.35
C ALA A 290 -5.19 -12.76 14.08
N GLY A 291 -5.23 -13.75 13.20
CA GLY A 291 -6.37 -14.66 13.04
C GLY A 291 -6.13 -15.96 13.80
N LEU A 292 -7.09 -16.38 14.59
CA LEU A 292 -7.05 -17.66 15.31
C LEU A 292 -8.16 -18.60 14.82
N PRO A 293 -7.86 -19.88 14.60
CA PRO A 293 -6.52 -20.51 14.61
C PRO A 293 -5.61 -19.97 13.49
N LEU A 294 -4.28 -19.94 13.70
CA LEU A 294 -3.31 -19.36 12.76
C LEU A 294 -3.37 -20.00 11.36
N SER A 295 -3.83 -21.25 11.26
CA SER A 295 -3.99 -21.98 10.00
C SER A 295 -5.18 -21.56 9.15
N GLN A 296 -6.10 -20.74 9.70
CA GLN A 296 -7.32 -20.32 8.99
C GLN A 296 -7.13 -18.95 8.36
N GLN A 297 -7.05 -18.91 7.04
CA GLN A 297 -6.94 -17.66 6.28
C GLN A 297 -8.17 -16.77 6.46
N GLY A 298 -7.95 -15.45 6.59
CA GLY A 298 -9.02 -14.44 6.64
C GLY A 298 -9.69 -14.27 8.00
N SER A 299 -9.24 -14.92 9.06
CA SER A 299 -9.85 -14.93 10.39
C SER A 299 -9.21 -13.93 11.37
N THR A 300 -8.97 -12.68 10.97
CA THR A 300 -8.46 -11.66 11.92
C THR A 300 -9.48 -11.42 13.03
N ASN A 301 -9.25 -12.01 14.21
CA ASN A 301 -10.22 -12.04 15.31
C ASN A 301 -9.59 -11.85 16.71
N MET A 302 -8.28 -11.55 16.78
CA MET A 302 -7.55 -11.38 18.03
C MET A 302 -6.77 -10.07 18.04
N ILE A 303 -6.85 -9.37 19.18
CA ILE A 303 -6.00 -8.22 19.54
C ILE A 303 -5.36 -8.54 20.88
N ARG A 304 -4.03 -8.35 20.97
CA ARG A 304 -3.27 -8.54 22.20
C ARG A 304 -2.34 -7.34 22.40
N VAL A 305 -2.25 -6.83 23.61
CA VAL A 305 -1.28 -5.79 23.99
C VAL A 305 -0.13 -6.46 24.73
N GLU A 306 1.09 -6.14 24.33
CA GLU A 306 2.32 -6.63 24.95
C GLU A 306 3.21 -5.48 25.36
N THR A 307 3.90 -5.64 26.51
CA THR A 307 5.04 -4.80 26.89
C THR A 307 6.31 -5.60 26.68
N ILE A 308 7.23 -5.04 25.90
CA ILE A 308 8.51 -5.70 25.55
C ILE A 308 9.37 -5.81 26.80
N GLN A 309 9.75 -7.04 27.10
CA GLN A 309 10.65 -7.38 28.22
C GLN A 309 12.10 -7.38 27.78
#